data_9e5ce95d9f04c57c34027953d4954aa0
#
_entry.id   9e5ce95d9f04c57c34027953d4954aa0
#
_cell.length_a   1.000
_cell.length_b   1.000
_cell.length_c   1.000
_cell.angle_alpha   90.00
_cell.angle_beta   90.00
_cell.angle_gamma   90.00
#
_symmetry.space_group_name_H-M   'P 1'
#
loop_
_entity.id
_entity.type
_entity.pdbx_description
1 polymer ?
#
loop_
_entity_poly.entity_id
_entity_poly.type
_entity_poly.pdbx_seq_one_letter_code
_entity_poly.pdbx_strand_id
1 'polypeptide(L)'
;MIHLVLLFVYFYSVAPIYGGGEANVAVSLANYGHEAYYVTKLPKHEIGQAAVNALRKYGVDTSYIVRGGDRVGIYYSETGASARPSKVIYDRANSAIAMAEPSEFDFDKVFEGAKWFHTSGITPAISENGAKITKAAMIAAKKAGATVSIDLNYRKKLWTPAQAQKVMTDLMQYVDVCIGNEEDASLCLGFTPEGLDVTKGSLDAAAYETIFKQMKEKFGFTHVVSTLRESYSASDNGWSAVIYDGKEFYHSREYELRIVDRVGGGDSFAAGLISAMLDG
;
A
#
# COMPACT_ATOMS: atom_id res chain seq x y z
N MET A 1 -8.89 -4.00 7.69
CA MET A 1 -7.99 -4.57 8.73
C MET A 1 -8.24 -3.86 10.05
N ILE A 2 -8.25 -4.56 11.17
CA ILE A 2 -8.40 -3.93 12.50
C ILE A 2 -7.00 -3.69 13.07
N HIS A 3 -6.74 -2.45 13.48
CA HIS A 3 -5.52 -2.06 14.16
C HIS A 3 -5.79 -2.01 15.66
N LEU A 4 -5.01 -2.78 16.43
CA LEU A 4 -5.07 -2.80 17.87
C LEU A 4 -3.76 -2.26 18.43
N VAL A 5 -3.81 -1.11 19.10
CA VAL A 5 -2.64 -0.50 19.75
C VAL A 5 -2.49 -1.09 21.15
N LEU A 6 -1.36 -1.72 21.43
CA LEU A 6 -1.10 -2.50 22.64
C LEU A 6 0.30 -2.27 23.22
N LEU A 7 0.37 -2.33 24.57
CA LEU A 7 1.55 -2.81 25.29
C LEU A 7 1.36 -4.33 25.50
N PHE A 8 2.12 -5.17 24.78
CA PHE A 8 1.84 -6.60 24.65
C PHE A 8 1.84 -7.42 25.94
N VAL A 9 2.42 -6.93 27.02
CA VAL A 9 2.59 -7.73 28.24
C VAL A 9 1.54 -7.39 29.32
N TYR A 10 0.99 -6.16 29.30
CA TYR A 10 0.02 -5.68 30.31
C TYR A 10 -1.05 -4.84 29.64
N PHE A 11 -2.06 -5.45 29.03
CA PHE A 11 -3.18 -4.70 28.50
C PHE A 11 -4.48 -5.00 29.23
N TYR A 12 -5.18 -3.95 29.61
CA TYR A 12 -6.51 -4.03 30.22
C TYR A 12 -7.63 -3.73 29.21
N SER A 13 -7.31 -3.06 28.12
CA SER A 13 -8.27 -2.73 27.05
C SER A 13 -7.57 -2.56 25.72
N VAL A 14 -8.31 -2.77 24.64
CA VAL A 14 -7.87 -2.60 23.25
C VAL A 14 -8.88 -1.73 22.53
N ALA A 15 -8.42 -0.63 21.95
CA ALA A 15 -9.25 0.17 21.06
C ALA A 15 -9.12 -0.36 19.63
N PRO A 16 -10.21 -0.85 18.99
CA PRO A 16 -10.18 -1.23 17.60
C PRO A 16 -10.09 0.02 16.71
N ILE A 17 -9.06 0.07 15.86
CA ILE A 17 -8.92 1.06 14.81
C ILE A 17 -9.02 0.32 13.47
N TYR A 18 -9.91 0.78 12.60
CA TYR A 18 -10.10 0.21 11.27
C TYR A 18 -9.21 0.94 10.27
N GLY A 19 -8.36 0.20 9.56
CA GLY A 19 -7.43 0.74 8.60
C GLY A 19 -6.89 -0.36 7.68
N GLY A 20 -5.95 -0.01 6.87
CA GLY A 20 -5.29 -0.86 5.87
C GLY A 20 -4.69 0.04 4.81
N GLY A 21 -3.61 -0.36 4.13
CA GLY A 21 -2.94 0.52 3.17
C GLY A 21 -3.92 1.14 2.19
N GLU A 22 -4.61 0.33 1.43
CA GLU A 22 -5.57 0.78 0.42
C GLU A 22 -6.79 1.49 1.05
N ALA A 23 -7.23 1.07 2.26
CA ALA A 23 -8.33 1.74 2.98
C ALA A 23 -7.93 3.15 3.44
N ASN A 24 -6.69 3.30 3.91
CA ASN A 24 -6.14 4.60 4.31
C ASN A 24 -6.04 5.56 3.12
N VAL A 25 -5.60 5.05 1.96
CA VAL A 25 -5.57 5.81 0.70
C VAL A 25 -6.99 6.24 0.30
N ALA A 26 -7.96 5.33 0.33
CA ALA A 26 -9.35 5.65 -0.02
C ALA A 26 -9.96 6.72 0.91
N VAL A 27 -9.71 6.63 2.22
CA VAL A 27 -10.14 7.64 3.20
C VAL A 27 -9.51 8.99 2.93
N SER A 28 -8.21 9.03 2.63
CA SER A 28 -7.51 10.28 2.33
C SER A 28 -8.06 10.92 1.05
N LEU A 29 -8.26 10.14 -0.02
CA LEU A 29 -8.82 10.62 -1.29
C LEU A 29 -10.26 11.17 -1.10
N ALA A 30 -11.09 10.48 -0.32
CA ALA A 30 -12.43 10.99 0.00
C ALA A 30 -12.36 12.33 0.76
N ASN A 31 -11.43 12.48 1.70
CA ASN A 31 -11.21 13.75 2.40
C ASN A 31 -10.64 14.87 1.50
N TYR A 32 -9.95 14.52 0.43
CA TYR A 32 -9.49 15.48 -0.59
C TYR A 32 -10.60 15.86 -1.58
N GLY A 33 -11.77 15.25 -1.49
CA GLY A 33 -12.95 15.57 -2.32
C GLY A 33 -13.13 14.67 -3.54
N HIS A 34 -12.35 13.61 -3.68
CA HIS A 34 -12.54 12.63 -4.76
C HIS A 34 -13.61 11.60 -4.40
N GLU A 35 -14.31 11.08 -5.41
CA GLU A 35 -15.16 9.90 -5.27
C GLU A 35 -14.28 8.66 -5.09
N ALA A 36 -14.20 8.16 -3.86
CA ALA A 36 -13.37 7.02 -3.50
C ALA A 36 -14.21 5.80 -3.15
N TYR A 37 -13.94 4.69 -3.83
CA TYR A 37 -14.56 3.38 -3.61
C TYR A 37 -13.56 2.43 -2.98
N TYR A 38 -14.01 1.60 -2.06
CA TYR A 38 -13.16 0.58 -1.46
C TYR A 38 -13.66 -0.83 -1.79
N VAL A 39 -12.82 -1.63 -2.44
CA VAL A 39 -13.13 -2.98 -2.88
C VAL A 39 -12.41 -3.98 -2.00
N THR A 40 -13.14 -4.82 -1.29
CA THR A 40 -12.62 -5.87 -0.41
C THR A 40 -13.72 -6.89 -0.09
N LYS A 41 -13.39 -7.90 0.74
CA LYS A 41 -14.38 -8.80 1.33
C LYS A 41 -14.34 -8.73 2.84
N LEU A 42 -15.52 -8.54 3.47
CA LEU A 42 -15.69 -8.44 4.91
C LEU A 42 -16.82 -9.36 5.39
N PRO A 43 -16.72 -9.92 6.61
CA PRO A 43 -17.78 -10.76 7.19
C PRO A 43 -19.11 -10.03 7.31
N LYS A 44 -20.19 -10.81 7.35
CA LYS A 44 -21.56 -10.27 7.50
C LYS A 44 -21.89 -9.83 8.93
N HIS A 45 -21.17 -10.36 9.94
CA HIS A 45 -21.41 -10.06 11.35
C HIS A 45 -21.02 -8.60 11.72
N GLU A 46 -21.28 -8.19 12.94
CA GLU A 46 -21.20 -6.82 13.45
C GLU A 46 -19.79 -6.22 13.36
N ILE A 47 -18.73 -7.02 13.55
CA ILE A 47 -17.33 -6.53 13.43
C ILE A 47 -17.02 -6.18 11.96
N GLY A 48 -17.50 -6.99 11.01
CA GLY A 48 -17.40 -6.67 9.60
C GLY A 48 -18.23 -5.42 9.23
N GLN A 49 -19.41 -5.26 9.85
CA GLN A 49 -20.25 -4.06 9.66
C GLN A 49 -19.58 -2.81 10.26
N ALA A 50 -18.93 -2.94 11.42
CA ALA A 50 -18.18 -1.83 12.03
C ALA A 50 -17.02 -1.36 11.13
N ALA A 51 -16.32 -2.29 10.45
CA ALA A 51 -15.31 -1.95 9.45
C ALA A 51 -15.90 -1.16 8.26
N VAL A 52 -17.06 -1.56 7.74
CA VAL A 52 -17.79 -0.81 6.69
C VAL A 52 -18.17 0.59 7.18
N ASN A 53 -18.71 0.69 8.39
CA ASN A 53 -19.13 1.97 8.97
C ASN A 53 -17.95 2.93 9.20
N ALA A 54 -16.78 2.39 9.56
CA ALA A 54 -15.57 3.18 9.73
C ALA A 54 -15.12 3.86 8.41
N LEU A 55 -15.25 3.17 7.28
CA LEU A 55 -14.97 3.75 5.96
C LEU A 55 -16.02 4.79 5.56
N ARG A 56 -17.30 4.47 5.72
CA ARG A 56 -18.43 5.38 5.44
C ARG A 56 -18.37 6.68 6.23
N LYS A 57 -17.88 6.63 7.45
CA LYS A 57 -17.69 7.81 8.30
C LYS A 57 -16.86 8.91 7.62
N TYR A 58 -15.93 8.51 6.75
CA TYR A 58 -15.03 9.39 6.02
C TYR A 58 -15.43 9.59 4.54
N GLY A 59 -16.66 9.20 4.16
CA GLY A 59 -17.17 9.43 2.82
C GLY A 59 -16.73 8.40 1.76
N VAL A 60 -16.06 7.31 2.16
CA VAL A 60 -15.69 6.24 1.21
C VAL A 60 -16.92 5.44 0.83
N ASP A 61 -17.15 5.24 -0.47
CA ASP A 61 -18.20 4.36 -0.97
C ASP A 61 -17.81 2.89 -0.72
N THR A 62 -18.73 2.16 -0.13
CA THR A 62 -18.56 0.78 0.28
C THR A 62 -19.47 -0.20 -0.47
N SER A 63 -20.10 0.26 -1.55
CA SER A 63 -21.07 -0.54 -2.34
C SER A 63 -20.46 -1.77 -2.99
N TYR A 64 -19.16 -1.74 -3.27
CA TYR A 64 -18.40 -2.85 -3.85
C TYR A 64 -17.70 -3.75 -2.82
N ILE A 65 -17.99 -3.58 -1.52
CA ILE A 65 -17.51 -4.52 -0.50
C ILE A 65 -18.35 -5.80 -0.54
N VAL A 66 -17.70 -6.89 -0.90
CA VAL A 66 -18.32 -8.23 -0.85
C VAL A 66 -18.51 -8.64 0.62
N ARG A 67 -19.70 -9.15 0.95
CA ARG A 67 -20.02 -9.57 2.32
C ARG A 67 -20.04 -11.08 2.45
N GLY A 68 -19.10 -11.62 3.24
CA GLY A 68 -18.94 -13.06 3.47
C GLY A 68 -17.64 -13.39 4.18
N GLY A 69 -17.40 -14.69 4.43
CA GLY A 69 -16.29 -15.15 5.24
C GLY A 69 -16.50 -14.93 6.73
N ASP A 70 -15.58 -15.46 7.56
CA ASP A 70 -15.80 -15.62 8.98
C ASP A 70 -15.05 -14.58 9.84
N ARG A 71 -14.00 -13.94 9.29
CA ARG A 71 -13.19 -13.03 10.11
C ARG A 71 -12.60 -11.86 9.31
N VAL A 72 -12.42 -10.74 10.00
CA VAL A 72 -11.60 -9.60 9.54
C VAL A 72 -10.14 -9.89 9.89
N GLY A 73 -9.21 -9.57 8.98
CA GLY A 73 -7.80 -9.63 9.28
C GLY A 73 -7.41 -8.60 10.34
N ILE A 74 -6.56 -9.00 11.29
CA ILE A 74 -6.15 -8.16 12.43
C ILE A 74 -4.63 -8.01 12.40
N TYR A 75 -4.13 -6.90 12.87
CA TYR A 75 -2.77 -6.79 13.38
C TYR A 75 -2.74 -6.04 14.71
N TYR A 76 -1.83 -6.46 15.57
CA TYR A 76 -1.59 -5.83 16.86
C TYR A 76 -0.38 -4.92 16.69
N SER A 77 -0.51 -3.66 17.08
CA SER A 77 0.57 -2.68 17.00
C SER A 77 0.91 -2.12 18.38
N GLU A 78 2.19 -2.20 18.71
CA GLU A 78 2.76 -1.50 19.85
C GLU A 78 3.53 -0.29 19.33
N THR A 79 3.13 0.90 19.75
CA THR A 79 3.79 2.14 19.34
C THR A 79 5.17 2.26 19.98
N GLY A 80 6.18 2.51 19.17
CA GLY A 80 7.53 2.82 19.63
C GLY A 80 7.62 4.22 20.25
N ALA A 81 8.64 4.42 21.05
CA ALA A 81 8.95 5.73 21.63
C ALA A 81 10.46 5.90 21.77
N SER A 82 10.99 7.03 21.36
CA SER A 82 12.42 7.35 21.43
C SER A 82 13.31 6.23 20.82
N ALA A 83 14.13 5.57 21.58
CA ALA A 83 15.00 4.47 21.13
C ALA A 83 14.28 3.11 20.98
N ARG A 84 13.07 2.97 21.51
CA ARG A 84 12.31 1.70 21.42
C ARG A 84 11.52 1.65 20.11
N PRO A 85 11.80 0.70 19.19
CA PRO A 85 11.08 0.58 17.94
C PRO A 85 9.64 0.12 18.14
N SER A 86 8.76 0.46 17.20
CA SER A 86 7.41 -0.08 17.11
C SER A 86 7.45 -1.57 16.81
N LYS A 87 6.47 -2.33 17.34
CA LYS A 87 6.34 -3.77 17.10
C LYS A 87 4.95 -4.10 16.54
N VAL A 88 4.92 -4.97 15.54
CA VAL A 88 3.67 -5.41 14.91
C VAL A 88 3.60 -6.93 14.89
N ILE A 89 2.44 -7.48 15.31
CA ILE A 89 2.09 -8.89 15.18
C ILE A 89 0.86 -8.98 14.26
N TYR A 90 0.98 -9.79 13.19
CA TYR A 90 -0.09 -9.99 12.22
C TYR A 90 -0.92 -11.23 12.55
N ASP A 91 -2.23 -11.10 12.46
CA ASP A 91 -3.23 -12.17 12.50
C ASP A 91 -4.18 -12.00 11.31
N ARG A 92 -3.68 -12.32 10.12
CA ARG A 92 -4.37 -12.11 8.82
C ARG A 92 -4.78 -13.41 8.14
N ALA A 93 -4.27 -14.56 8.58
CA ALA A 93 -4.57 -15.83 7.97
C ALA A 93 -6.09 -16.10 7.99
N ASN A 94 -6.60 -16.69 6.91
CA ASN A 94 -8.02 -17.04 6.76
C ASN A 94 -9.00 -15.87 6.95
N SER A 95 -8.53 -14.61 6.79
CA SER A 95 -9.45 -13.48 6.75
C SER A 95 -10.34 -13.55 5.51
N ALA A 96 -11.51 -12.89 5.56
CA ALA A 96 -12.48 -12.92 4.47
C ALA A 96 -11.84 -12.59 3.11
N ILE A 97 -11.01 -11.55 3.05
CA ILE A 97 -10.31 -11.18 1.81
C ILE A 97 -9.21 -12.19 1.42
N ALA A 98 -8.51 -12.79 2.38
CA ALA A 98 -7.47 -13.78 2.10
C ALA A 98 -8.06 -15.09 1.50
N MET A 99 -9.31 -15.39 1.80
CA MET A 99 -10.03 -16.56 1.32
C MET A 99 -10.96 -16.25 0.13
N ALA A 100 -11.03 -15.00 -0.30
CA ALA A 100 -11.91 -14.61 -1.40
C ALA A 100 -11.40 -15.14 -2.76
N GLU A 101 -12.33 -15.33 -3.70
CA GLU A 101 -12.01 -15.71 -5.07
C GLU A 101 -12.30 -14.55 -6.03
N PRO A 102 -11.56 -14.42 -7.15
CA PRO A 102 -11.80 -13.35 -8.12
C PRO A 102 -13.24 -13.31 -8.64
N SER A 103 -13.91 -14.46 -8.74
CA SER A 103 -15.30 -14.58 -9.21
C SER A 103 -16.35 -13.97 -8.26
N GLU A 104 -15.95 -13.62 -7.03
CA GLU A 104 -16.84 -12.95 -6.08
C GLU A 104 -16.94 -11.44 -6.32
N PHE A 105 -16.08 -10.88 -7.21
CA PHE A 105 -16.04 -9.46 -7.53
C PHE A 105 -16.48 -9.21 -8.97
N ASP A 106 -17.42 -8.30 -9.16
CA ASP A 106 -17.84 -7.83 -10.48
C ASP A 106 -16.92 -6.66 -10.89
N PHE A 107 -15.72 -6.99 -11.36
CA PHE A 107 -14.72 -5.99 -11.71
C PHE A 107 -15.13 -5.12 -12.91
N ASP A 108 -15.92 -5.63 -13.85
CA ASP A 108 -16.41 -4.80 -14.96
C ASP A 108 -17.29 -3.66 -14.40
N LYS A 109 -18.16 -3.96 -13.43
CA LYS A 109 -18.97 -2.95 -12.74
C LYS A 109 -18.14 -2.04 -11.82
N VAL A 110 -17.17 -2.61 -11.10
CA VAL A 110 -16.28 -1.85 -10.18
C VAL A 110 -15.53 -0.75 -10.94
N PHE A 111 -15.05 -1.04 -12.15
CA PHE A 111 -14.25 -0.10 -12.93
C PHE A 111 -15.03 0.68 -13.98
N GLU A 112 -16.35 0.58 -14.01
CA GLU A 112 -17.18 1.40 -14.89
C GLU A 112 -17.01 2.91 -14.56
N GLY A 113 -16.39 3.66 -15.47
CA GLY A 113 -16.12 5.09 -15.29
C GLY A 113 -14.96 5.42 -14.32
N ALA A 114 -14.30 4.42 -13.75
CA ALA A 114 -13.16 4.65 -12.87
C ALA A 114 -11.99 5.31 -13.62
N LYS A 115 -11.38 6.32 -12.98
CA LYS A 115 -10.21 7.02 -13.51
C LYS A 115 -8.89 6.44 -13.00
N TRP A 116 -8.91 5.92 -11.77
CA TRP A 116 -7.72 5.44 -11.07
C TRP A 116 -8.01 4.18 -10.28
N PHE A 117 -7.10 3.22 -10.31
CA PHE A 117 -7.06 2.06 -9.43
C PHE A 117 -5.75 2.05 -8.64
N HIS A 118 -5.84 1.98 -7.33
CA HIS A 118 -4.69 1.85 -6.44
C HIS A 118 -4.75 0.55 -5.64
N THR A 119 -3.62 -0.12 -5.52
CA THR A 119 -3.44 -1.29 -4.66
C THR A 119 -2.04 -1.30 -4.05
N SER A 120 -1.76 -2.25 -3.19
CA SER A 120 -0.42 -2.45 -2.62
C SER A 120 0.06 -3.89 -2.77
N GLY A 121 1.36 -4.10 -2.62
CA GLY A 121 1.96 -5.44 -2.57
C GLY A 121 1.53 -6.27 -1.35
N ILE A 122 0.78 -5.69 -0.41
CA ILE A 122 0.23 -6.43 0.74
C ILE A 122 -0.87 -7.39 0.27
N THR A 123 -1.80 -6.93 -0.55
CA THR A 123 -2.95 -7.75 -1.00
C THR A 123 -2.50 -9.02 -1.73
N PRO A 124 -1.60 -9.01 -2.72
CA PRO A 124 -1.11 -10.24 -3.34
C PRO A 124 -0.25 -11.10 -2.40
N ALA A 125 0.31 -10.54 -1.32
CA ALA A 125 1.15 -11.26 -0.37
C ALA A 125 0.34 -12.04 0.70
N ILE A 126 -0.94 -11.72 0.92
CA ILE A 126 -1.72 -12.37 2.00
C ILE A 126 -2.14 -13.79 1.64
N SER A 127 -2.30 -14.13 0.36
CA SER A 127 -2.65 -15.47 -0.13
C SER A 127 -2.48 -15.57 -1.65
N GLU A 128 -2.48 -16.80 -2.19
CA GLU A 128 -2.52 -17.03 -3.63
C GLU A 128 -3.78 -16.42 -4.28
N ASN A 129 -4.91 -16.47 -3.60
CA ASN A 129 -6.15 -15.85 -4.05
C ASN A 129 -6.03 -14.32 -4.06
N GLY A 130 -5.38 -13.72 -3.06
CA GLY A 130 -5.05 -12.30 -3.05
C GLY A 130 -4.27 -11.87 -4.29
N ALA A 131 -3.28 -12.67 -4.72
CA ALA A 131 -2.53 -12.40 -5.95
C ALA A 131 -3.43 -12.50 -7.20
N LYS A 132 -4.31 -13.53 -7.29
CA LYS A 132 -5.27 -13.69 -8.40
C LYS A 132 -6.27 -12.54 -8.45
N ILE A 133 -6.81 -12.11 -7.30
CA ILE A 133 -7.76 -10.99 -7.20
C ILE A 133 -7.08 -9.69 -7.66
N THR A 134 -5.86 -9.41 -7.17
CA THR A 134 -5.10 -8.22 -7.57
C THR A 134 -4.87 -8.19 -9.08
N LYS A 135 -4.44 -9.32 -9.66
CA LYS A 135 -4.24 -9.43 -11.12
C LYS A 135 -5.53 -9.20 -11.90
N ALA A 136 -6.64 -9.85 -11.49
CA ALA A 136 -7.93 -9.69 -12.16
C ALA A 136 -8.43 -8.22 -12.09
N ALA A 137 -8.27 -7.57 -10.94
CA ALA A 137 -8.62 -6.17 -10.76
C ALA A 137 -7.77 -5.25 -11.67
N MET A 138 -6.44 -5.45 -11.74
CA MET A 138 -5.55 -4.68 -12.61
C MET A 138 -5.92 -4.83 -14.08
N ILE A 139 -6.20 -6.06 -14.55
CA ILE A 139 -6.62 -6.33 -15.94
C ILE A 139 -7.93 -5.59 -16.24
N ALA A 140 -8.92 -5.66 -15.35
CA ALA A 140 -10.20 -4.99 -15.55
C ALA A 140 -10.06 -3.46 -15.52
N ALA A 141 -9.24 -2.90 -14.62
CA ALA A 141 -8.93 -1.49 -14.56
C ALA A 141 -8.27 -0.99 -15.86
N LYS A 142 -7.28 -1.71 -16.37
CA LYS A 142 -6.65 -1.37 -17.67
C LYS A 142 -7.63 -1.46 -18.84
N LYS A 143 -8.50 -2.47 -18.86
CA LYS A 143 -9.57 -2.63 -19.87
C LYS A 143 -10.54 -1.43 -19.84
N ALA A 144 -10.85 -0.90 -18.65
CA ALA A 144 -11.70 0.26 -18.47
C ALA A 144 -10.97 1.60 -18.77
N GLY A 145 -9.66 1.60 -19.03
CA GLY A 145 -8.87 2.79 -19.30
C GLY A 145 -8.43 3.55 -18.05
N ALA A 146 -8.55 2.95 -16.87
CA ALA A 146 -8.09 3.55 -15.62
C ALA A 146 -6.56 3.51 -15.50
N THR A 147 -5.98 4.53 -14.87
CA THR A 147 -4.58 4.51 -14.43
C THR A 147 -4.43 3.55 -13.27
N VAL A 148 -3.43 2.69 -13.32
CA VAL A 148 -3.14 1.70 -12.26
C VAL A 148 -1.90 2.10 -11.50
N SER A 149 -2.01 2.29 -10.18
CA SER A 149 -0.87 2.49 -9.29
C SER A 149 -0.73 1.37 -8.28
N ILE A 150 0.51 1.10 -7.89
CA ILE A 150 0.82 0.15 -6.82
C ILE A 150 1.88 0.72 -5.89
N ASP A 151 1.68 0.55 -4.58
CA ASP A 151 2.74 0.65 -3.57
C ASP A 151 3.34 -0.75 -3.38
N LEU A 152 4.61 -0.95 -3.71
CA LEU A 152 5.31 -2.24 -3.62
C LEU A 152 5.25 -2.86 -2.22
N ASN A 153 5.40 -2.04 -1.20
CA ASN A 153 5.08 -2.30 0.21
C ASN A 153 5.46 -3.71 0.69
N TYR A 154 6.73 -4.10 0.49
CA TYR A 154 7.23 -5.42 0.85
C TYR A 154 6.96 -5.76 2.31
N ARG A 155 6.56 -6.99 2.56
CA ARG A 155 6.28 -7.49 3.92
C ARG A 155 6.97 -8.83 4.14
N LYS A 156 8.20 -8.80 4.70
CA LYS A 156 9.01 -10.00 4.98
C LYS A 156 8.31 -11.09 5.81
N LYS A 157 7.25 -10.74 6.53
CA LYS A 157 6.44 -11.70 7.31
C LYS A 157 5.36 -12.41 6.50
N LEU A 158 5.11 -12.00 5.25
CA LEU A 158 4.07 -12.57 4.40
C LEU A 158 4.66 -13.48 3.32
N TRP A 159 5.81 -13.12 2.76
CA TRP A 159 6.47 -13.87 1.69
C TRP A 159 7.98 -13.66 1.69
N THR A 160 8.69 -14.55 0.98
CA THR A 160 10.12 -14.40 0.72
C THR A 160 10.36 -13.49 -0.49
N PRO A 161 11.58 -12.91 -0.66
CA PRO A 161 11.91 -12.13 -1.86
C PRO A 161 11.65 -12.88 -3.16
N ALA A 162 11.99 -14.18 -3.23
CA ALA A 162 11.74 -14.98 -4.43
C ALA A 162 10.24 -15.12 -4.77
N GLN A 163 9.38 -15.27 -3.76
CA GLN A 163 7.94 -15.29 -3.94
C GLN A 163 7.42 -13.91 -4.38
N ALA A 164 7.89 -12.85 -3.72
CA ALA A 164 7.53 -11.48 -4.06
C ALA A 164 7.92 -11.16 -5.51
N GLN A 165 9.16 -11.40 -5.91
CA GLN A 165 9.64 -11.14 -7.27
C GLN A 165 8.84 -11.90 -8.34
N LYS A 166 8.49 -13.16 -8.08
CA LYS A 166 7.68 -13.96 -9.01
C LYS A 166 6.30 -13.35 -9.23
N VAL A 167 5.59 -12.99 -8.15
CA VAL A 167 4.23 -12.47 -8.23
C VAL A 167 4.22 -11.02 -8.70
N MET A 168 5.07 -10.17 -8.12
CA MET A 168 5.07 -8.75 -8.43
C MET A 168 5.54 -8.48 -9.87
N THR A 169 6.55 -9.20 -10.38
CA THR A 169 6.98 -9.06 -11.79
C THR A 169 5.82 -9.34 -12.76
N ASP A 170 4.98 -10.32 -12.46
CA ASP A 170 3.79 -10.61 -13.28
C ASP A 170 2.73 -9.50 -13.20
N LEU A 171 2.58 -8.85 -12.03
CA LEU A 171 1.62 -7.75 -11.85
C LEU A 171 2.09 -6.44 -12.50
N MET A 172 3.41 -6.18 -12.53
CA MET A 172 3.97 -4.91 -13.00
C MET A 172 3.63 -4.58 -14.46
N GLN A 173 3.32 -5.57 -15.30
CA GLN A 173 2.90 -5.34 -16.69
C GLN A 173 1.57 -4.56 -16.82
N TYR A 174 0.81 -4.45 -15.74
CA TYR A 174 -0.47 -3.71 -15.71
C TYR A 174 -0.36 -2.37 -14.99
N VAL A 175 0.82 -2.00 -14.47
CA VAL A 175 1.03 -0.82 -13.63
C VAL A 175 1.50 0.36 -14.46
N ASP A 176 0.92 1.52 -14.21
CA ASP A 176 1.34 2.81 -14.78
C ASP A 176 2.23 3.59 -13.81
N VAL A 177 1.89 3.60 -12.52
CA VAL A 177 2.60 4.33 -11.46
C VAL A 177 3.07 3.37 -10.39
N CYS A 178 4.39 3.19 -10.28
CA CYS A 178 5.01 2.33 -9.28
C CYS A 178 5.55 3.17 -8.12
N ILE A 179 5.06 2.92 -6.92
CA ILE A 179 5.48 3.56 -5.67
C ILE A 179 6.24 2.53 -4.83
N GLY A 180 7.39 2.91 -4.30
CA GLY A 180 8.17 2.04 -3.42
C GLY A 180 9.55 2.62 -3.17
N ASN A 181 10.19 2.22 -2.07
CA ASN A 181 11.56 2.59 -1.79
C ASN A 181 12.55 1.60 -2.44
N GLU A 182 13.85 1.83 -2.25
CA GLU A 182 14.93 1.00 -2.78
C GLU A 182 14.89 -0.44 -2.25
N GLU A 183 14.53 -0.63 -0.98
CA GLU A 183 14.38 -1.97 -0.39
C GLU A 183 13.22 -2.71 -1.06
N ASP A 184 12.08 -2.03 -1.26
CA ASP A 184 10.93 -2.58 -1.95
C ASP A 184 11.29 -2.93 -3.42
N ALA A 185 11.98 -2.06 -4.14
CA ALA A 185 12.42 -2.31 -5.53
C ALA A 185 13.36 -3.53 -5.62
N SER A 186 14.27 -3.67 -4.67
CA SER A 186 15.17 -4.82 -4.59
C SER A 186 14.42 -6.11 -4.25
N LEU A 187 13.64 -6.11 -3.19
CA LEU A 187 13.01 -7.33 -2.66
C LEU A 187 11.80 -7.78 -3.49
N CYS A 188 11.01 -6.84 -4.05
CA CYS A 188 9.84 -7.16 -4.87
C CYS A 188 10.16 -7.37 -6.35
N LEU A 189 11.16 -6.71 -6.91
CA LEU A 189 11.39 -6.66 -8.35
C LEU A 189 12.81 -7.06 -8.77
N GLY A 190 13.72 -7.22 -7.81
CA GLY A 190 15.10 -7.67 -8.05
C GLY A 190 16.03 -6.56 -8.56
N PHE A 191 15.67 -5.28 -8.45
CA PHE A 191 16.54 -4.17 -8.80
C PHE A 191 17.45 -3.82 -7.63
N THR A 192 18.70 -4.22 -7.71
CA THR A 192 19.70 -3.91 -6.68
C THR A 192 20.80 -3.04 -7.33
N PRO A 193 21.15 -1.90 -6.73
CA PRO A 193 22.25 -1.08 -7.20
C PRO A 193 23.56 -1.88 -7.16
N GLU A 194 24.34 -1.85 -8.23
CA GLU A 194 25.66 -2.48 -8.23
C GLU A 194 26.57 -1.81 -7.18
N GLY A 195 27.13 -2.62 -6.28
CA GLY A 195 28.11 -2.18 -5.29
C GLY A 195 27.57 -1.47 -4.07
N LEU A 196 26.25 -1.38 -3.86
CA LEU A 196 25.64 -0.70 -2.71
C LEU A 196 24.93 -1.71 -1.77
N ASP A 197 25.20 -1.53 -0.48
CA ASP A 197 24.51 -2.26 0.59
C ASP A 197 23.22 -1.49 0.95
N VAL A 198 22.09 -1.91 0.35
CA VAL A 198 20.76 -1.34 0.60
C VAL A 198 20.33 -1.34 2.06
N THR A 199 21.04 -2.08 2.93
CA THR A 199 20.73 -2.15 4.36
C THR A 199 21.27 -0.95 5.15
N LYS A 200 22.12 -0.12 4.56
CA LYS A 200 22.77 1.03 5.23
C LYS A 200 21.99 2.37 5.13
N GLY A 201 20.81 2.37 4.48
CA GLY A 201 19.81 3.43 4.66
C GLY A 201 20.15 4.82 4.06
N SER A 202 21.16 4.92 3.23
CA SER A 202 21.42 6.13 2.43
C SER A 202 21.92 5.74 1.05
N LEU A 203 21.00 5.70 0.07
CA LEU A 203 21.38 5.60 -1.33
C LEU A 203 21.75 7.01 -1.84
N ASP A 204 22.85 7.06 -2.59
CA ASP A 204 23.17 8.23 -3.41
C ASP A 204 22.04 8.46 -4.43
N ALA A 205 21.71 9.72 -4.71
CA ALA A 205 20.71 10.12 -5.68
C ALA A 205 20.94 9.45 -7.07
N ALA A 206 22.18 9.27 -7.49
CA ALA A 206 22.54 8.61 -8.72
C ALA A 206 22.12 7.12 -8.76
N ALA A 207 22.13 6.44 -7.61
CA ALA A 207 21.70 5.05 -7.52
C ALA A 207 20.17 4.91 -7.69
N TYR A 208 19.39 5.83 -7.09
CA TYR A 208 17.95 5.91 -7.33
C TYR A 208 17.61 6.13 -8.79
N GLU A 209 18.30 7.08 -9.45
CA GLU A 209 18.09 7.36 -10.85
C GLU A 209 18.31 6.14 -11.73
N THR A 210 19.37 5.38 -11.45
CA THR A 210 19.69 4.15 -12.21
C THR A 210 18.58 3.11 -12.04
N ILE A 211 18.13 2.85 -10.82
CA ILE A 211 17.04 1.89 -10.54
C ILE A 211 15.75 2.31 -11.25
N PHE A 212 15.36 3.58 -11.15
CA PHE A 212 14.11 4.06 -11.75
C PHE A 212 14.11 3.96 -13.28
N LYS A 213 15.24 4.27 -13.91
CA LYS A 213 15.42 4.09 -15.36
C LYS A 213 15.29 2.63 -15.77
N GLN A 214 15.92 1.71 -15.03
CA GLN A 214 15.82 0.26 -15.27
C GLN A 214 14.39 -0.26 -15.05
N MET A 215 13.70 0.18 -13.99
CA MET A 215 12.31 -0.19 -13.72
C MET A 215 11.39 0.26 -14.87
N LYS A 216 11.54 1.50 -15.32
CA LYS A 216 10.77 2.04 -16.43
C LYS A 216 11.06 1.30 -17.74
N GLU A 217 12.32 1.03 -18.05
CA GLU A 217 12.72 0.28 -19.25
C GLU A 217 12.13 -1.13 -19.26
N LYS A 218 12.17 -1.81 -18.12
CA LYS A 218 11.69 -3.20 -18.02
C LYS A 218 10.17 -3.32 -18.07
N PHE A 219 9.43 -2.40 -17.43
CA PHE A 219 7.98 -2.54 -17.21
C PHE A 219 7.14 -1.49 -17.94
N GLY A 220 7.75 -0.42 -18.43
CA GLY A 220 7.02 0.61 -19.18
C GLY A 220 6.23 1.59 -18.32
N PHE A 221 6.53 1.69 -17.02
CA PHE A 221 5.83 2.62 -16.12
C PHE A 221 5.81 4.04 -16.67
N THR A 222 4.71 4.76 -16.46
CA THR A 222 4.65 6.20 -16.73
C THR A 222 5.44 6.97 -15.69
N HIS A 223 5.31 6.57 -14.42
CA HIS A 223 6.03 7.17 -13.30
C HIS A 223 6.58 6.11 -12.35
N VAL A 224 7.77 6.37 -11.82
CA VAL A 224 8.37 5.63 -10.70
C VAL A 224 8.58 6.61 -9.56
N VAL A 225 8.14 6.26 -8.37
CA VAL A 225 8.07 7.18 -7.23
C VAL A 225 8.64 6.52 -5.98
N SER A 226 9.45 7.25 -5.23
CA SER A 226 9.93 6.81 -3.92
C SER A 226 9.81 7.93 -2.88
N THR A 227 9.46 7.53 -1.66
CA THR A 227 9.67 8.37 -0.49
C THR A 227 11.10 8.14 0.03
N LEU A 228 11.77 9.23 0.34
CA LEU A 228 13.11 9.25 0.94
C LEU A 228 12.98 9.60 2.40
N ARG A 229 13.34 8.65 3.29
CA ARG A 229 13.18 8.84 4.72
C ARG A 229 14.51 8.73 5.45
N GLU A 230 14.87 9.77 6.19
CA GLU A 230 15.94 9.76 7.16
C GLU A 230 15.38 9.55 8.56
N SER A 231 15.77 8.48 9.24
CA SER A 231 15.28 8.16 10.59
C SER A 231 16.31 8.58 11.63
N TYR A 232 16.07 9.69 12.32
CA TYR A 232 16.93 10.18 13.43
C TYR A 232 16.57 9.47 14.73
N SER A 233 15.26 9.24 14.95
CA SER A 233 14.72 8.49 16.09
C SER A 233 13.40 7.83 15.73
N ALA A 234 12.76 7.14 16.67
CA ALA A 234 11.39 6.69 16.49
C ALA A 234 10.38 7.84 16.34
N SER A 235 10.75 9.04 16.80
CA SER A 235 9.86 10.21 16.81
C SER A 235 10.25 11.30 15.81
N ASP A 236 11.52 11.40 15.43
CA ASP A 236 12.01 12.47 14.58
C ASP A 236 12.59 11.91 13.28
N ASN A 237 12.12 12.40 12.14
CA ASN A 237 12.50 11.91 10.81
C ASN A 237 12.60 13.06 9.81
N GLY A 238 13.57 12.97 8.88
CA GLY A 238 13.56 13.68 7.61
C GLY A 238 12.68 12.95 6.61
N TRP A 239 11.94 13.70 5.77
CA TRP A 239 11.05 13.12 4.77
C TRP A 239 11.04 13.94 3.50
N SER A 240 11.34 13.29 2.40
CA SER A 240 11.24 13.86 1.06
C SER A 240 10.76 12.79 0.07
N ALA A 241 10.64 13.14 -1.20
CA ALA A 241 10.24 12.22 -2.25
C ALA A 241 10.95 12.55 -3.56
N VAL A 242 11.05 11.54 -4.42
CA VAL A 242 11.53 11.66 -5.79
C VAL A 242 10.57 10.98 -6.74
N ILE A 243 10.30 11.62 -7.88
CA ILE A 243 9.46 11.11 -8.97
C ILE A 243 10.28 11.13 -10.24
N TYR A 244 10.22 10.05 -11.02
CA TYR A 244 10.72 9.96 -12.37
C TYR A 244 9.55 9.78 -13.35
N ASP A 245 9.35 10.72 -14.26
CA ASP A 245 8.27 10.69 -15.27
C ASP A 245 8.67 9.94 -16.55
N GLY A 246 9.89 9.40 -16.58
CA GLY A 246 10.49 8.75 -17.72
C GLY A 246 11.35 9.67 -18.58
N LYS A 247 11.48 10.94 -18.21
CA LYS A 247 12.35 11.93 -18.83
C LYS A 247 13.20 12.63 -17.78
N GLU A 248 12.57 13.17 -16.76
CA GLU A 248 13.19 14.00 -15.72
C GLU A 248 12.89 13.48 -14.32
N PHE A 249 13.77 13.83 -13.37
CA PHE A 249 13.62 13.54 -11.96
C PHE A 249 13.16 14.82 -11.24
N TYR A 250 12.10 14.69 -10.46
CA TYR A 250 11.57 15.78 -9.63
C TYR A 250 11.74 15.41 -8.16
N HIS A 251 12.35 16.31 -7.39
CA HIS A 251 12.56 16.14 -5.96
C HIS A 251 11.65 17.08 -5.19
N SER A 252 10.98 16.57 -4.16
CA SER A 252 10.29 17.43 -3.21
C SER A 252 11.29 18.16 -2.32
N ARG A 253 10.83 19.21 -1.63
CA ARG A 253 11.56 19.72 -0.49
C ARG A 253 11.67 18.66 0.61
N GLU A 254 12.67 18.76 1.46
CA GLU A 254 12.80 17.96 2.66
C GLU A 254 11.98 18.58 3.80
N TYR A 255 11.35 17.71 4.59
CA TYR A 255 10.55 18.07 5.76
C TYR A 255 11.15 17.40 7.00
N GLU A 256 11.42 18.20 8.03
CA GLU A 256 11.70 17.67 9.37
C GLU A 256 10.37 17.39 10.07
N LEU A 257 10.12 16.15 10.42
CA LEU A 257 8.85 15.70 10.99
C LEU A 257 9.05 15.13 12.39
N ARG A 258 8.27 15.65 13.33
CA ARG A 258 8.06 14.97 14.61
C ARG A 258 6.82 14.09 14.51
N ILE A 259 7.04 12.78 14.47
CA ILE A 259 5.99 11.80 14.22
C ILE A 259 5.11 11.65 15.45
N VAL A 260 3.80 11.88 15.29
CA VAL A 260 2.75 11.62 16.29
C VAL A 260 2.21 10.20 16.13
N ASP A 261 1.90 9.80 14.90
CA ASP A 261 1.55 8.43 14.53
C ASP A 261 2.30 8.04 13.24
N ARG A 262 2.93 6.88 13.28
CA ARG A 262 3.75 6.37 12.15
C ARG A 262 2.92 5.56 11.16
N VAL A 263 1.75 5.10 11.57
CA VAL A 263 0.90 4.23 10.74
C VAL A 263 0.28 5.04 9.62
N GLY A 264 0.44 4.58 8.37
CA GLY A 264 -0.17 5.20 7.20
C GLY A 264 0.62 6.36 6.57
N GLY A 265 1.89 6.60 6.96
CA GLY A 265 2.72 7.65 6.33
C GLY A 265 2.91 7.43 4.83
N GLY A 266 3.22 6.20 4.39
CA GLY A 266 3.26 5.83 2.97
C GLY A 266 1.91 5.95 2.29
N ASP A 267 0.84 5.51 2.97
CA ASP A 267 -0.53 5.57 2.43
C ASP A 267 -0.97 7.04 2.21
N SER A 268 -0.64 7.93 3.15
CA SER A 268 -0.91 9.38 3.03
C SER A 268 -0.15 10.00 1.86
N PHE A 269 1.11 9.62 1.68
CA PHE A 269 1.91 10.05 0.53
C PHE A 269 1.28 9.57 -0.78
N ALA A 270 0.95 8.28 -0.89
CA ALA A 270 0.31 7.71 -2.08
C ALA A 270 -1.01 8.42 -2.42
N ALA A 271 -1.83 8.71 -1.40
CA ALA A 271 -3.08 9.43 -1.60
C ALA A 271 -2.86 10.87 -2.10
N GLY A 272 -1.89 11.60 -1.53
CA GLY A 272 -1.54 12.95 -1.99
C GLY A 272 -1.02 12.96 -3.42
N LEU A 273 -0.18 11.99 -3.79
CA LEU A 273 0.30 11.81 -5.15
C LEU A 273 -0.85 11.54 -6.12
N ILE A 274 -1.73 10.58 -5.80
CA ILE A 274 -2.88 10.23 -6.64
C ILE A 274 -3.81 11.43 -6.82
N SER A 275 -4.12 12.15 -5.74
CA SER A 275 -4.95 13.36 -5.79
C SER A 275 -4.35 14.40 -6.74
N ALA A 276 -3.07 14.72 -6.57
CA ALA A 276 -2.39 15.68 -7.44
C ALA A 276 -2.38 15.25 -8.92
N MET A 277 -2.18 13.97 -9.20
CA MET A 277 -2.20 13.44 -10.57
C MET A 277 -3.60 13.36 -11.20
N LEU A 278 -4.66 13.33 -10.38
CA LEU A 278 -6.06 13.38 -10.85
C LEU A 278 -6.50 14.82 -11.15
N ASP A 279 -5.97 15.79 -10.41
CA ASP A 279 -6.31 17.22 -10.55
C ASP A 279 -5.53 17.90 -11.69
N GLY A 280 -4.42 17.32 -12.17
CA GLY A 280 -3.59 17.80 -13.29
C GLY A 280 -2.36 18.54 -12.78
#